data_7c87b33bf778c56f98c4cba8fb500b46
#
_entry.id   7c87b33bf778c56f98c4cba8fb500b46
#
_cell.length_a   1.000
_cell.length_b   1.000
_cell.length_c   1.000
_cell.angle_alpha   90.00
_cell.angle_beta   90.00
_cell.angle_gamma   90.00
#
_symmetry.space_group_name_H-M   'P 1'
#
loop_
_entity.id
_entity.type
_entity.pdbx_description
1 polymer ?
#
loop_
_entity_poly.entity_id
_entity_poly.type
_entity_poly.pdbx_seq_one_letter_code
_entity_poly.pdbx_strand_id
1 'polypeptide(L)'
;IVDEYHLHPDNGVYSALELGMGARPEAILFAITTAGSNVVSACKQHYDYCCQILAGEESNDSLFVLIYELDDEIEVEQPEMWIKANPNLHVSVDAAKLESTIQKARGIPSQWVEMLTKRFNIWCQGSTPWMGAGAWDACALDYNEEELVGMECYAGFDLSSTSDITSVSYAFPFDREIRLLTRHYLPEAQLLNVANKNRAIYRQWVKTGWIRTTPGDCIDYDRIRDDILRDAETFNIRLVGFDTWNATHLRTQLQGAGLDVEPFPQTYLRFSPVAKSFEVFVNRRVVRHRGDPVLAWAIGNVVMESDANANIKPNKKKSSNKIDPAVSALMAFGTFQAEHEDFAFDMSDSHKQRLADFNGL
;
A
#
# COMPACT_ATOMS: atom_id res chain seq x y z
N ILE A 1 7.64 26.40 -22.29
CA ILE A 1 7.76 24.93 -22.20
C ILE A 1 7.81 24.56 -20.74
N VAL A 2 7.02 23.57 -20.35
CA VAL A 2 7.06 22.90 -19.05
C VAL A 2 7.63 21.52 -19.32
N ASP A 3 8.86 21.29 -18.84
CA ASP A 3 9.58 20.03 -19.04
C ASP A 3 9.52 19.20 -17.76
N GLU A 4 9.47 17.87 -17.90
CA GLU A 4 9.38 16.90 -16.80
C GLU A 4 8.27 17.27 -15.78
N TYR A 5 7.07 17.58 -16.30
CA TYR A 5 5.98 18.09 -15.48
C TYR A 5 5.63 17.17 -14.30
N HIS A 6 5.85 15.86 -14.41
CA HIS A 6 5.65 14.90 -13.32
C HIS A 6 6.54 15.15 -12.09
N LEU A 7 7.65 15.88 -12.23
CA LEU A 7 8.55 16.22 -11.13
C LEU A 7 8.17 17.53 -10.43
N HIS A 8 7.25 18.32 -10.98
CA HIS A 8 6.84 19.57 -10.36
C HIS A 8 6.05 19.29 -9.07
N PRO A 9 6.35 19.99 -7.97
CA PRO A 9 5.71 19.74 -6.67
C PRO A 9 4.21 20.09 -6.68
N ASP A 10 3.82 21.06 -7.50
CA ASP A 10 2.47 21.57 -7.65
C ASP A 10 2.22 22.14 -9.05
N ASN A 11 1.04 22.74 -9.25
CA ASN A 11 0.65 23.35 -10.51
C ASN A 11 1.15 24.80 -10.69
N GLY A 12 1.92 25.35 -9.76
CA GLY A 12 2.22 26.79 -9.73
C GLY A 12 2.90 27.31 -10.99
N VAL A 13 3.91 26.59 -11.49
CA VAL A 13 4.66 26.97 -12.71
C VAL A 13 3.74 26.88 -13.95
N TYR A 14 3.01 25.78 -14.09
CA TYR A 14 2.09 25.56 -15.23
C TYR A 14 1.03 26.66 -15.28
N SER A 15 0.33 26.89 -14.16
CA SER A 15 -0.73 27.89 -14.07
C SER A 15 -0.20 29.33 -14.29
N ALA A 16 0.99 29.65 -13.78
CA ALA A 16 1.59 30.98 -14.01
C ALA A 16 1.87 31.23 -15.50
N LEU A 17 2.38 30.22 -16.21
CA LEU A 17 2.63 30.31 -17.65
C LEU A 17 1.32 30.39 -18.44
N GLU A 18 0.33 29.57 -18.11
CA GLU A 18 -0.99 29.55 -18.74
C GLU A 18 -1.69 30.91 -18.61
N LEU A 19 -1.75 31.47 -17.40
CA LEU A 19 -2.31 32.79 -17.14
C LEU A 19 -1.52 33.91 -17.86
N GLY A 20 -0.21 33.74 -17.96
CA GLY A 20 0.66 34.70 -18.68
C GLY A 20 0.45 34.72 -20.20
N MET A 21 -0.16 33.70 -20.78
CA MET A 21 -0.43 33.62 -22.22
C MET A 21 -1.43 34.69 -22.73
N GLY A 22 -2.32 35.17 -21.87
CA GLY A 22 -3.30 36.18 -22.23
C GLY A 22 -2.71 37.50 -22.73
N ALA A 23 -1.42 37.74 -22.56
CA ALA A 23 -0.72 38.93 -23.06
C ALA A 23 -0.29 38.82 -24.53
N ARG A 24 -0.44 37.67 -25.20
CA ARG A 24 0.03 37.39 -26.55
C ARG A 24 -1.05 36.71 -27.39
N PRO A 25 -1.31 37.16 -28.63
CA PRO A 25 -2.37 36.61 -29.49
C PRO A 25 -2.17 35.14 -29.89
N GLU A 26 -0.90 34.70 -30.02
CA GLU A 26 -0.53 33.35 -30.50
C GLU A 26 0.43 32.67 -29.52
N ALA A 27 0.07 32.70 -28.24
CA ALA A 27 0.87 32.03 -27.25
C ALA A 27 0.65 30.52 -27.28
N ILE A 28 1.71 29.74 -27.16
CA ILE A 28 1.67 28.28 -27.04
C ILE A 28 2.36 27.88 -25.75
N LEU A 29 1.67 27.09 -24.93
CA LEU A 29 2.23 26.39 -23.80
C LEU A 29 2.48 24.94 -24.19
N PHE A 30 3.73 24.49 -24.05
CA PHE A 30 4.14 23.14 -24.40
C PHE A 30 4.56 22.41 -23.13
N ALA A 31 3.81 21.39 -22.73
CA ALA A 31 4.15 20.54 -21.61
C ALA A 31 4.61 19.16 -22.12
N ILE A 32 5.76 18.72 -21.68
CA ILE A 32 6.32 17.40 -21.99
C ILE A 32 6.70 16.68 -20.71
N THR A 33 6.41 15.41 -20.64
CA THR A 33 6.65 14.61 -19.43
C THR A 33 6.60 13.13 -19.73
N THR A 34 7.22 12.33 -18.88
CA THR A 34 6.90 10.93 -18.72
C THR A 34 5.82 10.77 -17.64
N ALA A 35 5.34 9.55 -17.44
CA ALA A 35 4.57 9.21 -16.24
C ALA A 35 5.42 9.38 -14.97
N GLY A 36 4.77 9.47 -13.84
CA GLY A 36 5.42 9.63 -12.54
C GLY A 36 4.89 8.63 -11.51
N SER A 37 5.47 8.71 -10.32
CA SER A 37 5.09 7.88 -9.17
C SER A 37 4.11 8.58 -8.21
N ASN A 38 3.74 9.83 -8.47
CA ASN A 38 2.76 10.57 -7.68
C ASN A 38 1.43 10.69 -8.42
N VAL A 39 0.56 9.71 -8.21
CA VAL A 39 -0.77 9.63 -8.86
C VAL A 39 -1.79 10.66 -8.37
N VAL A 40 -1.43 11.51 -7.39
CA VAL A 40 -2.25 12.65 -6.95
C VAL A 40 -1.63 13.98 -7.36
N SER A 41 -0.55 13.97 -8.14
CA SER A 41 0.12 15.19 -8.62
C SER A 41 -0.75 16.00 -9.57
N ALA A 42 -0.42 17.27 -9.72
CA ALA A 42 -1.05 18.14 -10.72
C ALA A 42 -0.85 17.60 -12.14
N CYS A 43 0.32 17.03 -12.44
CA CYS A 43 0.59 16.40 -13.72
C CYS A 43 -0.34 15.20 -13.99
N LYS A 44 -0.61 14.34 -12.98
CA LYS A 44 -1.54 13.21 -13.14
C LYS A 44 -2.97 13.69 -13.35
N GLN A 45 -3.41 14.72 -12.62
CA GLN A 45 -4.73 15.31 -12.82
C GLN A 45 -4.89 15.87 -14.25
N HIS A 46 -3.84 16.53 -14.75
CA HIS A 46 -3.82 17.03 -16.12
C HIS A 46 -3.83 15.88 -17.16
N TYR A 47 -3.05 14.83 -16.92
CA TYR A 47 -3.05 13.62 -17.72
C TYR A 47 -4.46 12.98 -17.78
N ASP A 48 -5.16 12.84 -16.63
CA ASP A 48 -6.51 12.28 -16.59
C ASP A 48 -7.50 13.11 -17.43
N TYR A 49 -7.39 14.43 -17.36
CA TYR A 49 -8.16 15.32 -18.20
C TYR A 49 -7.83 15.14 -19.70
N CYS A 50 -6.56 15.00 -20.05
CA CYS A 50 -6.13 14.67 -21.40
C CYS A 50 -6.71 13.35 -21.92
N CYS A 51 -6.74 12.31 -21.07
CA CYS A 51 -7.36 11.03 -21.41
C CYS A 51 -8.87 11.17 -21.69
N GLN A 52 -9.59 11.97 -20.90
CA GLN A 52 -11.03 12.25 -21.13
C GLN A 52 -11.27 12.94 -22.49
N ILE A 53 -10.39 13.86 -22.88
CA ILE A 53 -10.46 14.50 -24.20
C ILE A 53 -10.22 13.47 -25.32
N LEU A 54 -9.19 12.63 -25.19
CA LEU A 54 -8.90 11.58 -26.17
C LEU A 54 -10.00 10.53 -26.27
N ALA A 55 -10.68 10.25 -25.17
CA ALA A 55 -11.85 9.36 -25.13
C ALA A 55 -13.14 10.01 -25.68
N GLY A 56 -13.13 11.33 -25.94
CA GLY A 56 -14.31 12.07 -26.38
C GLY A 56 -15.35 12.31 -25.27
N GLU A 57 -14.98 12.15 -24.01
CA GLU A 57 -15.81 12.44 -22.84
C GLU A 57 -15.84 13.95 -22.53
N GLU A 58 -14.76 14.65 -22.86
CA GLU A 58 -14.63 16.09 -22.75
C GLU A 58 -14.18 16.68 -24.11
N SER A 59 -14.45 17.97 -24.33
CA SER A 59 -14.07 18.68 -25.55
C SER A 59 -13.30 19.94 -25.24
N ASN A 60 -12.11 20.08 -25.82
CA ASN A 60 -11.28 21.28 -25.70
C ASN A 60 -10.45 21.47 -26.98
N ASP A 61 -10.93 22.24 -27.91
CA ASP A 61 -10.28 22.50 -29.21
C ASP A 61 -8.98 23.29 -29.11
N SER A 62 -8.68 23.88 -27.95
CA SER A 62 -7.45 24.62 -27.72
C SER A 62 -6.33 23.74 -27.17
N LEU A 63 -6.59 22.47 -26.84
CA LEU A 63 -5.64 21.54 -26.26
C LEU A 63 -5.31 20.42 -27.25
N PHE A 64 -4.06 20.37 -27.72
CA PHE A 64 -3.53 19.23 -28.45
C PHE A 64 -2.93 18.22 -27.47
N VAL A 65 -3.35 16.96 -27.57
CA VAL A 65 -2.90 15.87 -26.70
C VAL A 65 -2.28 14.74 -27.51
N LEU A 66 -1.12 14.28 -27.05
CA LEU A 66 -0.46 13.09 -27.59
C LEU A 66 0.13 12.27 -26.44
N ILE A 67 -0.30 11.02 -26.31
CA ILE A 67 0.12 10.10 -25.25
C ILE A 67 0.67 8.82 -25.89
N TYR A 68 1.87 8.42 -25.49
CA TYR A 68 2.51 7.18 -25.85
C TYR A 68 2.77 6.38 -24.58
N GLU A 69 2.00 5.32 -24.35
CA GLU A 69 2.09 4.50 -23.13
C GLU A 69 1.69 3.05 -23.42
N LEU A 70 2.03 2.14 -22.53
CA LEU A 70 1.39 0.83 -22.46
C LEU A 70 0.08 0.94 -21.69
N ASP A 71 -0.91 0.13 -22.06
CA ASP A 71 -2.21 0.14 -21.41
C ASP A 71 -2.17 -0.57 -20.04
N ASP A 72 -1.29 -1.56 -19.90
CA ASP A 72 -1.16 -2.36 -18.67
C ASP A 72 0.30 -2.82 -18.49
N GLU A 73 0.69 -3.05 -17.21
CA GLU A 73 2.00 -3.59 -16.84
C GLU A 73 2.28 -4.98 -17.48
N ILE A 74 1.23 -5.78 -17.72
CA ILE A 74 1.35 -7.11 -18.39
C ILE A 74 1.93 -6.97 -19.80
N GLU A 75 1.71 -5.84 -20.48
CA GLU A 75 2.26 -5.60 -21.83
C GLU A 75 3.78 -5.42 -21.85
N VAL A 76 4.42 -5.20 -20.69
CA VAL A 76 5.89 -5.18 -20.57
C VAL A 76 6.49 -6.53 -20.95
N GLU A 77 5.75 -7.64 -20.75
CA GLU A 77 6.15 -8.99 -21.12
C GLU A 77 5.97 -9.30 -22.62
N GLN A 78 5.41 -8.35 -23.38
CA GLN A 78 5.06 -8.51 -24.79
C GLN A 78 5.87 -7.50 -25.64
N PRO A 79 7.05 -7.90 -26.17
CA PRO A 79 7.94 -6.98 -26.89
C PRO A 79 7.28 -6.25 -28.07
N GLU A 80 6.28 -6.87 -28.69
CA GLU A 80 5.49 -6.28 -29.78
C GLU A 80 4.64 -5.10 -29.32
N MET A 81 4.30 -5.00 -28.04
CA MET A 81 3.52 -3.89 -27.47
C MET A 81 4.38 -2.68 -27.13
N TRP A 82 5.70 -2.83 -26.98
CA TRP A 82 6.58 -1.73 -26.55
C TRP A 82 6.55 -0.53 -27.49
N ILE A 83 6.18 -0.71 -28.75
CA ILE A 83 6.05 0.37 -29.72
C ILE A 83 4.97 1.38 -29.34
N LYS A 84 3.98 0.99 -28.53
CA LYS A 84 2.92 1.89 -28.03
C LYS A 84 3.53 3.02 -27.19
N ALA A 85 4.48 2.68 -26.32
CA ALA A 85 5.16 3.64 -25.44
C ALA A 85 6.47 4.18 -26.07
N ASN A 86 7.04 3.48 -27.06
CA ASN A 86 8.30 3.84 -27.71
C ASN A 86 8.12 3.88 -29.23
N PRO A 87 7.51 4.93 -29.81
CA PRO A 87 7.25 5.00 -31.25
C PRO A 87 8.51 4.96 -32.11
N ASN A 88 9.67 5.23 -31.53
CA ASN A 88 10.98 5.12 -32.16
C ASN A 88 11.67 3.76 -31.92
N LEU A 89 10.93 2.73 -31.48
CA LEU A 89 11.45 1.39 -31.33
C LEU A 89 12.02 0.89 -32.70
N HIS A 90 13.17 0.29 -32.66
CA HIS A 90 13.97 -0.15 -33.83
C HIS A 90 14.54 0.97 -34.71
N VAL A 91 14.29 2.27 -34.38
CA VAL A 91 14.90 3.42 -35.08
C VAL A 91 16.00 4.04 -34.20
N SER A 92 15.64 4.65 -33.09
CA SER A 92 16.59 5.20 -32.11
C SER A 92 16.56 4.45 -30.77
N VAL A 93 15.52 3.67 -30.51
CA VAL A 93 15.39 2.81 -29.35
C VAL A 93 15.73 1.39 -29.74
N ASP A 94 16.82 0.85 -29.18
CA ASP A 94 17.30 -0.51 -29.41
C ASP A 94 16.49 -1.48 -28.51
N ALA A 95 15.71 -2.37 -29.12
CA ALA A 95 14.88 -3.34 -28.42
C ALA A 95 15.70 -4.29 -27.53
N ALA A 96 16.88 -4.73 -27.95
CA ALA A 96 17.71 -5.63 -27.15
C ALA A 96 18.27 -4.94 -25.90
N LYS A 97 18.63 -3.65 -26.02
CA LYS A 97 19.03 -2.84 -24.85
C LYS A 97 17.86 -2.61 -23.90
N LEU A 98 16.68 -2.34 -24.44
CA LEU A 98 15.47 -2.17 -23.64
C LEU A 98 15.15 -3.46 -22.85
N GLU A 99 15.17 -4.61 -23.52
CA GLU A 99 14.99 -5.93 -22.91
C GLU A 99 16.02 -6.19 -21.80
N SER A 100 17.31 -5.95 -22.07
CA SER A 100 18.37 -6.09 -21.04
C SER A 100 18.13 -5.20 -19.83
N THR A 101 17.58 -3.99 -20.05
CA THR A 101 17.26 -3.05 -18.95
C THR A 101 16.07 -3.54 -18.14
N ILE A 102 15.03 -4.09 -18.80
CA ILE A 102 13.88 -4.72 -18.15
C ILE A 102 14.33 -5.87 -17.25
N GLN A 103 15.17 -6.76 -17.77
CA GLN A 103 15.67 -7.91 -16.99
C GLN A 103 16.43 -7.48 -15.73
N LYS A 104 17.25 -6.42 -15.82
CA LYS A 104 17.96 -5.86 -14.66
C LYS A 104 17.01 -5.23 -13.64
N ALA A 105 15.99 -4.52 -14.13
CA ALA A 105 15.04 -3.81 -13.27
C ALA A 105 14.14 -4.76 -12.46
N ARG A 106 13.80 -5.95 -12.98
CA ARG A 106 12.91 -6.93 -12.31
C ARG A 106 13.34 -7.32 -10.91
N GLY A 107 14.65 -7.38 -10.66
CA GLY A 107 15.19 -7.75 -9.35
C GLY A 107 15.27 -6.60 -8.34
N ILE A 108 14.97 -5.36 -8.75
CA ILE A 108 15.15 -4.15 -7.94
C ILE A 108 13.87 -3.31 -8.04
N PRO A 109 13.00 -3.30 -7.02
CA PRO A 109 11.69 -2.64 -7.07
C PRO A 109 11.74 -1.16 -7.49
N SER A 110 12.73 -0.40 -7.02
CA SER A 110 12.90 1.01 -7.40
C SER A 110 13.22 1.18 -8.89
N GLN A 111 14.05 0.31 -9.46
CA GLN A 111 14.37 0.32 -10.88
C GLN A 111 13.19 -0.14 -11.74
N TRP A 112 12.36 -1.05 -11.20
CA TRP A 112 11.13 -1.47 -11.87
C TRP A 112 10.14 -0.33 -12.02
N VAL A 113 9.88 0.42 -10.95
CA VAL A 113 9.03 1.63 -10.99
C VAL A 113 9.60 2.68 -11.96
N GLU A 114 10.92 2.87 -11.96
CA GLU A 114 11.56 3.78 -12.92
C GLU A 114 11.40 3.30 -14.36
N MET A 115 11.50 2.01 -14.60
CA MET A 115 11.26 1.40 -15.91
C MET A 115 9.83 1.63 -16.38
N LEU A 116 8.84 1.32 -15.54
CA LEU A 116 7.42 1.50 -15.85
C LEU A 116 7.09 2.97 -16.17
N THR A 117 7.55 3.89 -15.34
CA THR A 117 7.22 5.32 -15.50
C THR A 117 7.96 5.96 -16.66
N LYS A 118 9.26 5.68 -16.85
CA LYS A 118 10.10 6.42 -17.82
C LYS A 118 10.27 5.74 -19.17
N ARG A 119 10.02 4.42 -19.27
CA ARG A 119 10.14 3.71 -20.54
C ARG A 119 8.80 3.32 -21.12
N PHE A 120 7.82 3.11 -20.27
CA PHE A 120 6.51 2.63 -20.68
C PHE A 120 5.37 3.60 -20.36
N ASN A 121 5.68 4.71 -19.69
CA ASN A 121 4.73 5.76 -19.30
C ASN A 121 3.53 5.24 -18.49
N ILE A 122 3.71 4.15 -17.75
CA ILE A 122 2.71 3.62 -16.82
C ILE A 122 2.80 4.41 -15.51
N TRP A 123 1.70 5.03 -15.10
CA TRP A 123 1.61 5.70 -13.82
C TRP A 123 1.64 4.68 -12.69
N CYS A 124 2.68 4.73 -11.86
CA CYS A 124 2.83 3.87 -10.70
C CYS A 124 2.38 4.60 -9.44
N GLN A 125 1.77 3.89 -8.51
CA GLN A 125 1.47 4.46 -7.19
C GLN A 125 2.73 4.46 -6.32
N GLY A 126 3.12 5.66 -5.90
CA GLY A 126 4.07 5.85 -4.80
C GLY A 126 5.54 5.74 -5.16
N SER A 127 6.35 6.30 -4.28
CA SER A 127 7.76 5.95 -4.09
C SER A 127 7.85 4.44 -3.90
N THR A 128 8.88 3.80 -4.34
CA THR A 128 9.22 2.37 -4.26
C THR A 128 8.25 1.56 -3.41
N PRO A 129 7.47 0.61 -3.98
CA PRO A 129 6.61 -0.25 -3.18
C PRO A 129 7.41 -0.84 -2.02
N TRP A 130 6.84 -0.84 -0.83
CA TRP A 130 7.51 -1.42 0.32
C TRP A 130 7.84 -2.91 0.09
N MET A 131 6.89 -3.65 -0.47
CA MET A 131 7.06 -5.07 -0.80
C MET A 131 7.40 -5.25 -2.29
N GLY A 132 8.24 -6.22 -2.60
CA GLY A 132 8.47 -6.63 -3.99
C GLY A 132 7.19 -7.09 -4.69
N ALA A 133 7.12 -6.90 -6.00
CA ALA A 133 5.95 -7.27 -6.78
C ALA A 133 5.57 -8.75 -6.54
N GLY A 134 4.30 -9.00 -6.22
CA GLY A 134 3.77 -10.34 -5.97
C GLY A 134 4.25 -11.01 -4.66
N ALA A 135 5.15 -10.39 -3.87
CA ALA A 135 5.63 -10.98 -2.63
C ALA A 135 4.50 -11.18 -1.61
N TRP A 136 3.60 -10.20 -1.50
CA TRP A 136 2.41 -10.30 -0.67
C TRP A 136 1.45 -11.38 -1.16
N ASP A 137 1.11 -11.39 -2.43
CA ASP A 137 0.18 -12.37 -3.01
C ASP A 137 0.67 -13.81 -2.87
N ALA A 138 2.00 -14.02 -2.92
CA ALA A 138 2.61 -15.32 -2.68
C ALA A 138 2.46 -15.83 -1.22
N CYS A 139 2.02 -14.98 -0.30
CA CYS A 139 1.70 -15.31 1.08
C CYS A 139 0.25 -15.76 1.28
N ALA A 140 -0.59 -15.68 0.24
CA ALA A 140 -1.97 -16.12 0.33
C ALA A 140 -2.05 -17.62 0.67
N LEU A 141 -2.91 -17.95 1.63
CA LEU A 141 -3.18 -19.30 2.08
C LEU A 141 -4.67 -19.41 2.34
N ASP A 142 -5.30 -20.46 1.81
CA ASP A 142 -6.71 -20.74 2.09
C ASP A 142 -6.84 -21.36 3.48
N TYR A 143 -7.36 -20.60 4.44
CA TYR A 143 -7.73 -21.04 5.78
C TYR A 143 -8.96 -20.27 6.25
N ASN A 144 -9.75 -20.89 7.11
CA ASN A 144 -10.94 -20.29 7.67
C ASN A 144 -10.74 -19.86 9.14
N GLU A 145 -11.67 -19.07 9.66
CA GLU A 145 -11.59 -18.58 11.04
C GLU A 145 -11.81 -19.70 12.08
N GLU A 146 -12.45 -20.79 11.70
CA GLU A 146 -12.70 -21.94 12.58
C GLU A 146 -11.37 -22.63 12.97
N GLU A 147 -10.38 -22.60 12.08
CA GLU A 147 -9.03 -23.12 12.35
C GLU A 147 -8.28 -22.29 13.41
N LEU A 148 -8.72 -21.07 13.66
CA LEU A 148 -8.09 -20.13 14.60
C LEU A 148 -8.76 -20.16 16.00
N VAL A 149 -9.89 -20.87 16.17
CA VAL A 149 -10.64 -20.93 17.41
C VAL A 149 -9.76 -21.51 18.55
N GLY A 150 -9.70 -20.78 19.65
CA GLY A 150 -8.87 -21.13 20.82
C GLY A 150 -7.37 -20.94 20.64
N MET A 151 -6.91 -20.52 19.45
CA MET A 151 -5.50 -20.27 19.20
C MET A 151 -5.04 -18.98 19.91
N GLU A 152 -3.79 -19.01 20.37
CA GLU A 152 -3.12 -17.81 20.88
C GLU A 152 -2.90 -16.80 19.76
N CYS A 153 -3.15 -15.52 20.04
CA CYS A 153 -2.89 -14.46 19.08
C CYS A 153 -2.51 -13.14 19.77
N TYR A 154 -1.96 -12.26 18.94
CA TYR A 154 -1.51 -10.92 19.30
C TYR A 154 -2.27 -9.93 18.43
N ALA A 155 -2.88 -8.94 19.05
CA ALA A 155 -3.69 -7.97 18.33
C ALA A 155 -2.96 -6.63 18.16
N GLY A 156 -3.32 -5.93 17.09
CA GLY A 156 -2.90 -4.54 16.87
C GLY A 156 -4.05 -3.75 16.26
N PHE A 157 -4.31 -2.55 16.75
CA PHE A 157 -5.29 -1.70 16.14
C PHE A 157 -4.78 -0.29 15.90
N ASP A 158 -5.09 0.23 14.72
CA ASP A 158 -4.84 1.59 14.29
C ASP A 158 -6.17 2.30 14.08
N LEU A 159 -6.47 3.21 15.00
CA LEU A 159 -7.71 3.98 14.97
C LEU A 159 -7.51 5.22 14.12
N SER A 160 -8.13 5.27 12.96
CA SER A 160 -8.18 6.50 12.18
C SER A 160 -9.03 7.56 12.89
N SER A 161 -8.71 8.82 12.66
CA SER A 161 -9.55 9.93 13.11
C SER A 161 -10.83 10.00 12.26
N THR A 162 -11.92 9.54 12.77
CA THR A 162 -13.32 9.85 12.40
C THR A 162 -13.90 9.37 11.06
N SER A 163 -13.21 9.38 9.92
CA SER A 163 -13.89 9.16 8.64
C SER A 163 -13.24 8.16 7.70
N ASP A 164 -12.21 7.46 8.13
CA ASP A 164 -11.43 6.54 7.31
C ASP A 164 -11.59 5.08 7.73
N ILE A 165 -10.99 4.15 6.93
CA ILE A 165 -10.92 2.75 7.33
C ILE A 165 -10.14 2.64 8.64
N THR A 166 -10.76 2.00 9.62
CA THR A 166 -10.13 1.58 10.86
C THR A 166 -9.97 0.07 10.84
N SER A 167 -8.88 -0.45 11.37
CA SER A 167 -8.63 -1.88 11.35
C SER A 167 -8.08 -2.42 12.65
N VAL A 168 -8.50 -3.64 12.95
CA VAL A 168 -7.96 -4.48 14.02
C VAL A 168 -7.39 -5.72 13.36
N SER A 169 -6.11 -5.98 13.57
CA SER A 169 -5.42 -7.15 13.04
C SER A 169 -5.01 -8.09 14.16
N TYR A 170 -5.02 -9.38 13.88
CA TYR A 170 -4.58 -10.46 14.77
C TYR A 170 -3.47 -11.24 14.08
N ALA A 171 -2.39 -11.49 14.79
CA ALA A 171 -1.28 -12.33 14.38
C ALA A 171 -1.31 -13.63 15.19
N PHE A 172 -1.54 -14.75 14.52
CA PHE A 172 -1.61 -16.09 15.11
C PHE A 172 -0.31 -16.83 14.82
N PRO A 173 0.52 -17.11 15.82
CA PRO A 173 1.72 -17.93 15.63
C PRO A 173 1.34 -19.39 15.42
N PHE A 174 1.89 -19.97 14.38
CA PHE A 174 1.93 -21.39 14.09
C PHE A 174 3.38 -21.85 14.11
N ASP A 175 3.62 -23.15 14.11
CA ASP A 175 4.97 -23.74 14.25
C ASP A 175 6.04 -23.04 13.37
N ARG A 176 5.70 -22.73 12.10
CA ARG A 176 6.64 -22.12 11.14
C ARG A 176 6.04 -20.96 10.34
N GLU A 177 4.89 -20.50 10.70
CA GLU A 177 4.19 -19.40 9.99
C GLU A 177 3.40 -18.54 10.97
N ILE A 178 3.06 -17.34 10.53
CA ILE A 178 2.20 -16.40 11.26
C ILE A 178 1.00 -16.11 10.36
N ARG A 179 -0.19 -16.49 10.81
CA ARG A 179 -1.44 -16.22 10.08
C ARG A 179 -2.04 -14.91 10.53
N LEU A 180 -2.43 -14.08 9.57
CA LEU A 180 -3.02 -12.76 9.82
C LEU A 180 -4.53 -12.80 9.56
N LEU A 181 -5.29 -12.33 10.52
CA LEU A 181 -6.72 -12.05 10.39
C LEU A 181 -6.95 -10.57 10.65
N THR A 182 -7.67 -9.87 9.76
CA THR A 182 -7.95 -8.44 9.93
C THR A 182 -9.44 -8.16 9.84
N ARG A 183 -9.93 -7.31 10.75
CA ARG A 183 -11.28 -6.76 10.76
C ARG A 183 -11.22 -5.30 10.31
N HIS A 184 -12.00 -4.93 9.31
CA HIS A 184 -12.04 -3.58 8.77
C HIS A 184 -13.38 -2.92 9.04
N TYR A 185 -13.34 -1.64 9.40
CA TYR A 185 -14.51 -0.83 9.73
C TYR A 185 -14.51 0.47 8.94
N LEU A 186 -15.70 0.93 8.53
CA LEU A 186 -15.89 2.16 7.78
C LEU A 186 -17.23 2.80 8.17
N PRO A 187 -17.30 4.14 8.38
CA PRO A 187 -18.58 4.84 8.54
C PRO A 187 -19.44 4.72 7.28
N GLU A 188 -20.75 4.47 7.44
CA GLU A 188 -21.67 4.34 6.31
C GLU A 188 -21.70 5.57 5.40
N ALA A 189 -21.53 6.76 5.96
CA ALA A 189 -21.49 8.00 5.20
C ALA A 189 -20.40 8.00 4.12
N GLN A 190 -19.29 7.26 4.30
CA GLN A 190 -18.22 7.19 3.30
C GLN A 190 -18.64 6.45 2.02
N LEU A 191 -19.63 5.57 2.10
CA LEU A 191 -20.21 4.88 0.95
C LEU A 191 -21.09 5.80 0.08
N LEU A 192 -21.58 6.90 0.68
CA LEU A 192 -22.42 7.89 0.02
C LEU A 192 -21.64 9.14 -0.41
N ASN A 193 -20.48 9.39 0.19
CA ASN A 193 -19.66 10.56 -0.05
C ASN A 193 -19.10 10.56 -1.48
N VAL A 194 -19.63 11.44 -2.33
CA VAL A 194 -19.22 11.57 -3.75
C VAL A 194 -17.75 12.02 -3.87
N ALA A 195 -17.25 12.79 -2.91
CA ALA A 195 -15.86 13.25 -2.92
C ALA A 195 -14.84 12.14 -2.53
N ASN A 196 -15.33 11.01 -2.00
CA ASN A 196 -14.44 9.90 -1.68
C ASN A 196 -14.08 9.11 -2.94
N LYS A 197 -12.85 9.28 -3.42
CA LYS A 197 -12.31 8.60 -4.62
C LYS A 197 -12.36 7.06 -4.52
N ASN A 198 -12.32 6.51 -3.29
CA ASN A 198 -12.33 5.07 -3.05
C ASN A 198 -13.74 4.50 -2.85
N ARG A 199 -14.79 5.32 -3.00
CA ARG A 199 -16.19 4.93 -2.73
C ARG A 199 -16.61 3.64 -3.45
N ALA A 200 -16.25 3.49 -4.70
CA ALA A 200 -16.66 2.34 -5.52
C ALA A 200 -16.07 1.04 -4.97
N ILE A 201 -14.78 1.03 -4.68
CA ILE A 201 -14.10 -0.15 -4.13
C ILE A 201 -14.56 -0.45 -2.69
N TYR A 202 -14.82 0.57 -1.86
CA TYR A 202 -15.37 0.39 -0.51
C TYR A 202 -16.76 -0.27 -0.54
N ARG A 203 -17.65 0.15 -1.45
CA ARG A 203 -18.95 -0.51 -1.65
C ARG A 203 -18.82 -1.97 -2.04
N GLN A 204 -17.86 -2.30 -2.89
CA GLN A 204 -17.58 -3.68 -3.27
C GLN A 204 -17.14 -4.50 -2.05
N TRP A 205 -16.20 -4.00 -1.25
CA TRP A 205 -15.69 -4.71 -0.07
C TRP A 205 -16.73 -4.86 1.04
N VAL A 206 -17.63 -3.89 1.21
CA VAL A 206 -18.80 -4.03 2.10
C VAL A 206 -19.73 -5.11 1.57
N LYS A 207 -20.05 -5.10 0.26
CA LYS A 207 -20.90 -6.11 -0.35
C LYS A 207 -20.35 -7.54 -0.24
N THR A 208 -19.03 -7.68 -0.30
CA THR A 208 -18.34 -8.99 -0.18
C THR A 208 -17.98 -9.35 1.26
N GLY A 209 -18.35 -8.52 2.25
CA GLY A 209 -18.18 -8.81 3.67
C GLY A 209 -16.78 -8.53 4.25
N TRP A 210 -15.87 -7.94 3.48
CA TRP A 210 -14.52 -7.58 3.96
C TRP A 210 -14.51 -6.34 4.87
N ILE A 211 -15.42 -5.38 4.65
CA ILE A 211 -15.56 -4.21 5.49
C ILE A 211 -16.90 -4.26 6.22
N ARG A 212 -16.88 -4.03 7.53
CA ARG A 212 -18.07 -3.82 8.37
C ARG A 212 -18.36 -2.33 8.44
N THR A 213 -19.61 -1.94 8.22
CA THR A 213 -20.00 -0.54 8.36
C THR A 213 -20.38 -0.20 9.79
N THR A 214 -20.09 1.05 10.20
CA THR A 214 -20.62 1.64 11.43
C THR A 214 -21.62 2.74 11.07
N PRO A 215 -22.73 2.89 11.82
CA PRO A 215 -23.72 3.92 11.53
C PRO A 215 -23.17 5.33 11.60
N GLY A 216 -23.67 6.22 10.74
CA GLY A 216 -23.32 7.66 10.77
C GLY A 216 -22.08 8.00 9.95
N ASP A 217 -21.46 9.12 10.32
CA ASP A 217 -20.33 9.76 9.62
C ASP A 217 -18.96 9.51 10.30
N CYS A 218 -18.97 8.97 11.50
CA CYS A 218 -17.81 8.66 12.32
C CYS A 218 -17.71 7.16 12.60
N ILE A 219 -16.49 6.70 12.89
CA ILE A 219 -16.25 5.34 13.39
C ILE A 219 -16.91 5.19 14.78
N ASP A 220 -17.68 4.12 14.92
CA ASP A 220 -18.26 3.69 16.20
C ASP A 220 -17.25 2.80 16.94
N TYR A 221 -16.56 3.37 17.91
CA TYR A 221 -15.56 2.64 18.72
C TYR A 221 -16.18 1.61 19.67
N ASP A 222 -17.44 1.81 20.09
CA ASP A 222 -18.13 0.81 20.90
C ASP A 222 -18.38 -0.46 20.10
N ARG A 223 -18.71 -0.33 18.82
CA ARG A 223 -18.81 -1.48 17.91
C ARG A 223 -17.49 -2.22 17.76
N ILE A 224 -16.38 -1.48 17.61
CA ILE A 224 -15.05 -2.11 17.52
C ILE A 224 -14.69 -2.82 18.82
N ARG A 225 -14.95 -2.21 19.97
CA ARG A 225 -14.78 -2.83 21.29
C ARG A 225 -15.54 -4.14 21.37
N ASP A 226 -16.84 -4.12 21.04
CA ASP A 226 -17.69 -5.30 21.15
C ASP A 226 -17.24 -6.43 20.24
N ASP A 227 -16.74 -6.09 19.06
CA ASP A 227 -16.17 -7.09 18.14
C ASP A 227 -14.84 -7.65 18.66
N ILE A 228 -13.94 -6.82 19.25
CA ILE A 228 -12.71 -7.30 19.90
C ILE A 228 -13.03 -8.23 21.09
N LEU A 229 -14.00 -7.89 21.91
CA LEU A 229 -14.41 -8.70 23.06
C LEU A 229 -15.02 -10.05 22.60
N ARG A 230 -15.78 -10.04 21.52
CA ARG A 230 -16.30 -11.27 20.90
C ARG A 230 -15.19 -12.14 20.28
N ASP A 231 -14.21 -11.47 19.64
CA ASP A 231 -13.02 -12.16 19.14
C ASP A 231 -12.19 -12.75 20.32
N ALA A 232 -12.16 -12.08 21.49
CA ALA A 232 -11.51 -12.61 22.70
C ALA A 232 -12.24 -13.81 23.34
N GLU A 233 -13.54 -13.96 23.11
CA GLU A 233 -14.26 -15.20 23.48
C GLU A 233 -13.92 -16.36 22.55
N THR A 234 -13.47 -16.05 21.33
CA THR A 234 -13.18 -17.03 20.27
C THR A 234 -11.69 -17.40 20.21
N PHE A 235 -10.82 -16.40 20.38
CA PHE A 235 -9.36 -16.53 20.30
C PHE A 235 -8.74 -16.25 21.67
N ASN A 236 -7.55 -16.82 21.92
CA ASN A 236 -6.78 -16.51 23.11
C ASN A 236 -5.87 -15.28 22.85
N ILE A 237 -6.45 -14.07 23.00
CA ILE A 237 -5.73 -12.81 22.79
C ILE A 237 -4.77 -12.59 23.97
N ARG A 238 -3.46 -12.69 23.73
CA ARG A 238 -2.43 -12.55 24.75
C ARG A 238 -2.13 -11.09 25.07
N LEU A 239 -1.99 -10.27 24.04
CA LEU A 239 -1.63 -8.88 24.17
C LEU A 239 -2.22 -8.06 23.02
N VAL A 240 -2.68 -6.84 23.30
CA VAL A 240 -3.23 -5.90 22.34
C VAL A 240 -2.33 -4.66 22.25
N GLY A 241 -1.68 -4.46 21.12
CA GLY A 241 -0.92 -3.24 20.83
C GLY A 241 -1.82 -2.12 20.28
N PHE A 242 -1.70 -0.92 20.81
CA PHE A 242 -2.50 0.22 20.35
C PHE A 242 -1.68 1.50 20.16
N ASP A 243 -2.07 2.35 19.19
CA ASP A 243 -1.52 3.69 19.10
C ASP A 243 -2.05 4.57 20.24
N THR A 244 -1.13 5.28 20.89
CA THR A 244 -1.46 6.16 22.03
C THR A 244 -2.35 7.34 21.63
N TRP A 245 -2.43 7.68 20.36
CA TRP A 245 -3.24 8.78 19.85
C TRP A 245 -4.71 8.31 19.70
N ASN A 246 -5.64 8.99 20.36
CA ASN A 246 -7.10 8.75 20.34
C ASN A 246 -7.62 7.41 20.93
N ALA A 247 -6.81 6.56 21.53
CA ALA A 247 -7.23 5.23 21.96
C ALA A 247 -7.50 5.09 23.48
N THR A 248 -7.38 6.18 24.27
CA THR A 248 -7.45 6.11 25.73
C THR A 248 -8.75 5.51 26.25
N HIS A 249 -9.90 5.85 25.64
CA HIS A 249 -11.21 5.34 26.07
C HIS A 249 -11.33 3.84 25.77
N LEU A 250 -11.06 3.44 24.53
CA LEU A 250 -11.13 2.04 24.11
C LEU A 250 -10.16 1.16 24.91
N ARG A 251 -8.93 1.64 25.13
CA ARG A 251 -7.95 0.96 26.00
C ARG A 251 -8.52 0.68 27.38
N THR A 252 -9.08 1.69 28.06
CA THR A 252 -9.62 1.55 29.41
C THR A 252 -10.76 0.53 29.44
N GLN A 253 -11.61 0.51 28.43
CA GLN A 253 -12.71 -0.46 28.33
C GLN A 253 -12.18 -1.90 28.11
N LEU A 254 -11.19 -2.10 27.23
CA LEU A 254 -10.60 -3.42 26.99
C LEU A 254 -9.85 -3.93 28.21
N GLN A 255 -9.09 -3.06 28.91
CA GLN A 255 -8.44 -3.43 30.17
C GLN A 255 -9.47 -3.77 31.27
N GLY A 256 -10.56 -2.99 31.36
CA GLY A 256 -11.67 -3.28 32.28
C GLY A 256 -12.37 -4.61 32.00
N ALA A 257 -12.30 -5.10 30.76
CA ALA A 257 -12.79 -6.41 30.34
C ALA A 257 -11.76 -7.56 30.52
N GLY A 258 -10.57 -7.26 31.06
CA GLY A 258 -9.55 -8.27 31.38
C GLY A 258 -8.53 -8.55 30.30
N LEU A 259 -8.50 -7.75 29.21
CA LEU A 259 -7.46 -7.87 28.18
C LEU A 259 -6.20 -7.09 28.55
N ASP A 260 -5.03 -7.69 28.29
CA ASP A 260 -3.77 -6.99 28.39
C ASP A 260 -3.59 -6.06 27.17
N VAL A 261 -3.41 -4.76 27.44
CA VAL A 261 -3.33 -3.73 26.41
C VAL A 261 -2.12 -2.83 26.65
N GLU A 262 -1.22 -2.77 25.68
CA GLU A 262 0.03 -2.00 25.76
C GLU A 262 0.14 -0.94 24.64
N PRO A 263 0.80 0.20 24.92
CA PRO A 263 1.04 1.21 23.91
C PRO A 263 2.04 0.73 22.86
N PHE A 264 1.70 0.95 21.60
CA PHE A 264 2.58 0.73 20.45
C PHE A 264 2.80 2.07 19.73
N PRO A 265 3.77 2.90 20.18
CA PRO A 265 3.99 4.22 19.62
C PRO A 265 4.49 4.15 18.17
N GLN A 266 3.91 4.97 17.28
CA GLN A 266 4.24 5.01 15.84
C GLN A 266 5.56 5.77 15.56
N THR A 267 6.63 5.41 16.27
CA THR A 267 7.97 6.01 16.13
C THR A 267 8.88 5.15 15.24
N TYR A 268 9.95 5.75 14.73
CA TYR A 268 11.00 5.01 13.99
C TYR A 268 11.60 3.87 14.83
N LEU A 269 11.87 4.14 16.11
CA LEU A 269 12.47 3.15 17.02
C LEU A 269 11.59 1.90 17.16
N ARG A 270 10.27 2.06 17.23
CA ARG A 270 9.35 0.93 17.42
C ARG A 270 9.01 0.24 16.10
N PHE A 271 8.75 1.03 15.03
CA PHE A 271 8.35 0.46 13.73
C PHE A 271 9.50 -0.13 12.92
N SER A 272 10.73 0.44 12.99
CA SER A 272 11.82 0.02 12.09
C SER A 272 12.18 -1.45 12.21
N PRO A 273 12.44 -2.01 13.41
CA PRO A 273 12.72 -3.43 13.53
C PRO A 273 11.54 -4.29 13.08
N VAL A 274 10.32 -3.90 13.44
CA VAL A 274 9.08 -4.62 13.08
C VAL A 274 8.87 -4.64 11.56
N ALA A 275 8.98 -3.50 10.89
CA ALA A 275 8.78 -3.40 9.45
C ALA A 275 9.84 -4.20 8.66
N LYS A 276 11.11 -4.13 9.08
CA LYS A 276 12.20 -4.91 8.46
C LYS A 276 12.00 -6.40 8.64
N SER A 277 11.63 -6.85 9.85
CA SER A 277 11.32 -8.27 10.12
C SER A 277 10.09 -8.73 9.33
N PHE A 278 9.02 -7.95 9.30
CA PHE A 278 7.80 -8.27 8.56
C PHE A 278 8.09 -8.46 7.06
N GLU A 279 8.87 -7.56 6.46
CA GLU A 279 9.30 -7.68 5.07
C GLU A 279 10.08 -8.98 4.80
N VAL A 280 11.02 -9.33 5.68
CA VAL A 280 11.75 -10.59 5.59
C VAL A 280 10.80 -11.79 5.69
N PHE A 281 9.83 -11.76 6.60
CA PHE A 281 8.87 -12.85 6.81
C PHE A 281 7.89 -12.98 5.63
N VAL A 282 7.48 -11.89 5.02
CA VAL A 282 6.69 -11.90 3.77
C VAL A 282 7.53 -12.52 2.65
N ASN A 283 8.76 -12.06 2.42
CA ASN A 283 9.63 -12.60 1.37
C ASN A 283 9.94 -14.09 1.56
N ARG A 284 9.95 -14.59 2.79
CA ARG A 284 10.11 -16.02 3.13
C ARG A 284 8.80 -16.80 3.18
N ARG A 285 7.67 -16.14 2.95
CA ARG A 285 6.32 -16.72 3.04
C ARG A 285 6.02 -17.31 4.43
N VAL A 286 6.58 -16.72 5.48
CA VAL A 286 6.29 -17.04 6.88
C VAL A 286 5.01 -16.36 7.33
N VAL A 287 4.79 -15.12 6.91
CA VAL A 287 3.48 -14.45 7.05
C VAL A 287 2.50 -15.05 6.06
N ARG A 288 1.29 -15.36 6.54
CA ARG A 288 0.18 -15.89 5.74
C ARG A 288 -1.08 -15.06 5.93
N HIS A 289 -1.87 -14.92 4.86
CA HIS A 289 -3.16 -14.21 4.88
C HIS A 289 -4.19 -14.91 4.00
N ARG A 290 -5.49 -14.68 4.29
CA ARG A 290 -6.63 -15.34 3.60
C ARG A 290 -6.98 -14.72 2.23
N GLY A 291 -6.11 -13.96 1.61
CA GLY A 291 -6.45 -13.21 0.40
C GLY A 291 -7.34 -11.99 0.66
N ASP A 292 -7.24 -11.38 1.82
CA ASP A 292 -7.96 -10.15 2.20
C ASP A 292 -7.62 -9.00 1.23
N PRO A 293 -8.56 -8.54 0.39
CA PRO A 293 -8.29 -7.53 -0.63
C PRO A 293 -8.10 -6.13 -0.03
N VAL A 294 -8.65 -5.87 1.15
CA VAL A 294 -8.49 -4.56 1.84
C VAL A 294 -7.10 -4.45 2.41
N LEU A 295 -6.62 -5.52 3.06
CA LEU A 295 -5.25 -5.58 3.58
C LEU A 295 -4.23 -5.59 2.43
N ALA A 296 -4.46 -6.36 1.37
CA ALA A 296 -3.59 -6.39 0.18
C ALA A 296 -3.47 -5.00 -0.47
N TRP A 297 -4.61 -4.31 -0.65
CA TRP A 297 -4.63 -2.95 -1.17
C TRP A 297 -3.88 -1.98 -0.25
N ALA A 298 -4.04 -2.08 1.07
CA ALA A 298 -3.35 -1.22 2.02
C ALA A 298 -1.84 -1.46 2.01
N ILE A 299 -1.38 -2.71 1.98
CA ILE A 299 0.05 -3.07 1.86
C ILE A 299 0.66 -2.49 0.58
N GLY A 300 -0.04 -2.58 -0.55
CA GLY A 300 0.39 -2.01 -1.83
C GLY A 300 0.49 -0.48 -1.82
N ASN A 301 -0.22 0.20 -0.91
CA ASN A 301 -0.17 1.66 -0.76
C ASN A 301 0.89 2.15 0.23
N VAL A 302 1.53 1.25 0.99
CA VAL A 302 2.50 1.67 2.01
C VAL A 302 3.72 2.31 1.37
N VAL A 303 3.98 3.53 1.79
CA VAL A 303 5.25 4.23 1.54
C VAL A 303 6.04 4.23 2.84
N MET A 304 7.25 3.68 2.79
CA MET A 304 8.18 3.76 3.92
C MET A 304 8.95 5.07 3.85
N GLU A 305 9.07 5.75 4.98
CA GLU A 305 10.02 6.85 5.13
C GLU A 305 11.20 6.41 5.97
N SER A 306 12.38 6.98 5.68
CA SER A 306 13.61 6.68 6.41
C SER A 306 14.09 7.92 7.15
N ASP A 307 14.67 7.71 8.33
CA ASP A 307 15.46 8.72 9.02
C ASP A 307 16.95 8.70 8.59
N ALA A 308 17.75 9.59 9.15
CA ALA A 308 19.20 9.70 8.86
C ALA A 308 19.99 8.43 9.26
N ASN A 309 19.43 7.57 10.12
CA ASN A 309 20.05 6.32 10.58
C ASN A 309 19.51 5.09 9.84
N ALA A 310 18.82 5.29 8.71
CA ALA A 310 18.17 4.24 7.94
C ALA A 310 17.12 3.42 8.73
N ASN A 311 16.52 4.02 9.77
CA ASN A 311 15.31 3.47 10.38
C ASN A 311 14.12 3.80 9.49
N ILE A 312 13.21 2.86 9.34
CA ILE A 312 12.03 2.98 8.47
C ILE A 312 10.74 2.92 9.28
N LYS A 313 9.72 3.61 8.80
CA LYS A 313 8.33 3.46 9.28
C LYS A 313 7.32 3.79 8.17
N PRO A 314 6.08 3.27 8.25
CA PRO A 314 5.02 3.66 7.33
C PRO A 314 4.71 5.17 7.43
N ASN A 315 4.54 5.82 6.28
CA ASN A 315 4.18 7.24 6.22
C ASN A 315 2.79 7.43 5.61
N LYS A 316 1.77 7.67 6.46
CA LYS A 316 0.38 7.91 6.04
C LYS A 316 0.21 9.13 5.13
N LYS A 317 1.08 10.16 5.25
CA LYS A 317 0.98 11.39 4.45
C LYS A 317 1.56 11.21 3.05
N LYS A 318 2.61 10.40 2.91
CA LYS A 318 3.25 10.11 1.61
C LYS A 318 2.55 8.98 0.85
N SER A 319 1.78 8.16 1.54
CA SER A 319 0.99 7.09 0.93
C SER A 319 -0.18 7.67 0.14
N SER A 320 -0.38 7.17 -1.08
CA SER A 320 -1.40 7.69 -2.02
C SER A 320 -2.84 7.40 -1.58
N ASN A 321 -3.02 6.38 -0.76
CA ASN A 321 -4.28 5.93 -0.18
C ASN A 321 -4.12 5.55 1.29
N LYS A 322 -5.19 5.02 1.89
CA LYS A 322 -5.21 4.62 3.29
C LYS A 322 -4.36 3.37 3.52
N ILE A 323 -3.56 3.38 4.58
CA ILE A 323 -2.68 2.28 4.97
C ILE A 323 -2.97 1.77 6.39
N ASP A 324 -4.04 2.23 7.02
CA ASP A 324 -4.42 1.85 8.38
C ASP A 324 -4.55 0.33 8.57
N PRO A 325 -5.08 -0.46 7.58
CA PRO A 325 -5.03 -1.92 7.65
C PRO A 325 -3.61 -2.51 7.71
N ALA A 326 -2.68 -1.95 6.94
CA ALA A 326 -1.29 -2.40 6.95
C ALA A 326 -0.58 -2.02 8.26
N VAL A 327 -0.86 -0.82 8.79
CA VAL A 327 -0.33 -0.37 10.08
C VAL A 327 -0.83 -1.24 11.21
N SER A 328 -2.14 -1.58 11.26
CA SER A 328 -2.68 -2.49 12.27
C SER A 328 -2.06 -3.89 12.19
N ALA A 329 -1.83 -4.43 10.99
CA ALA A 329 -1.16 -5.72 10.80
C ALA A 329 0.30 -5.68 11.30
N LEU A 330 1.03 -4.60 11.02
CA LEU A 330 2.38 -4.38 11.57
C LEU A 330 2.37 -4.28 13.10
N MET A 331 1.37 -3.63 13.67
CA MET A 331 1.25 -3.52 15.12
C MET A 331 0.97 -4.88 15.75
N ALA A 332 0.08 -5.68 15.19
CA ALA A 332 -0.19 -7.04 15.64
C ALA A 332 1.07 -7.93 15.57
N PHE A 333 1.76 -7.88 14.44
CA PHE A 333 3.03 -8.59 14.26
C PHE A 333 4.11 -8.10 15.23
N GLY A 334 4.25 -6.80 15.44
CA GLY A 334 5.21 -6.23 16.36
C GLY A 334 4.89 -6.50 17.84
N THR A 335 3.62 -6.66 18.19
CA THR A 335 3.17 -7.10 19.51
C THR A 335 3.54 -8.57 19.73
N PHE A 336 3.32 -9.44 18.72
CA PHE A 336 3.81 -10.81 18.72
C PHE A 336 5.35 -10.88 18.88
N GLN A 337 6.08 -10.10 18.08
CA GLN A 337 7.55 -10.13 18.09
C GLN A 337 8.15 -9.70 19.45
N ALA A 338 7.48 -8.81 20.17
CA ALA A 338 7.93 -8.35 21.49
C ALA A 338 7.87 -9.46 22.56
N GLU A 339 6.93 -10.40 22.43
CA GLU A 339 6.80 -11.56 23.32
C GLU A 339 7.63 -12.77 22.85
N HIS A 340 8.11 -12.75 21.58
CA HIS A 340 8.80 -13.88 20.94
C HIS A 340 10.09 -13.41 20.25
N GLU A 341 11.01 -12.81 21.02
CA GLU A 341 12.30 -12.32 20.49
C GLU A 341 13.10 -13.42 19.80
N ASP A 342 13.00 -14.66 20.29
CA ASP A 342 13.72 -15.82 19.76
C ASP A 342 13.14 -16.37 18.45
N PHE A 343 11.88 -16.07 18.10
CA PHE A 343 11.25 -16.59 16.90
C PHE A 343 11.98 -16.19 15.60
N ALA A 344 12.56 -14.99 15.57
CA ALA A 344 13.38 -14.52 14.44
C ALA A 344 14.76 -15.21 14.40
N PHE A 345 15.29 -15.60 15.55
CA PHE A 345 16.61 -16.22 15.69
C PHE A 345 16.62 -17.68 15.20
N ASP A 346 15.61 -18.47 15.57
CA ASP A 346 15.44 -19.87 15.15
C ASP A 346 15.27 -19.99 13.61
N MET A 347 14.61 -19.02 12.98
CA MET A 347 14.50 -18.94 11.53
C MET A 347 15.83 -18.68 10.80
N SER A 348 16.81 -18.03 11.47
CA SER A 348 18.15 -17.79 10.91
C SER A 348 19.03 -19.03 10.93
N ASP A 349 18.90 -19.88 11.94
CA ASP A 349 19.68 -21.11 12.10
C ASP A 349 19.21 -22.21 11.14
N SER A 350 17.92 -22.33 10.87
CA SER A 350 17.40 -23.24 9.83
C SER A 350 17.90 -22.90 8.42
N HIS A 351 18.24 -21.66 8.15
CA HIS A 351 18.83 -21.23 6.88
C HIS A 351 20.32 -21.59 6.79
N LYS A 352 21.06 -21.48 7.87
CA LYS A 352 22.45 -21.94 7.97
C LYS A 352 22.55 -23.45 7.80
N GLN A 353 21.60 -24.21 8.36
CA GLN A 353 21.55 -25.66 8.22
C GLN A 353 21.29 -26.07 6.76
N ARG A 354 20.36 -25.39 6.03
CA ARG A 354 20.11 -25.66 4.60
C ARG A 354 21.29 -25.28 3.70
N LEU A 355 22.01 -24.20 4.01
CA LEU A 355 23.23 -23.82 3.30
C LEU A 355 24.37 -24.83 3.55
N ALA A 356 24.48 -25.38 4.75
CA ALA A 356 25.43 -26.44 5.06
C ALA A 356 25.10 -27.73 4.32
N ASP A 357 23.82 -28.11 4.23
CA ASP A 357 23.33 -29.28 3.49
C ASP A 357 23.48 -29.12 1.97
N PHE A 358 23.42 -27.87 1.44
CA PHE A 358 23.62 -27.60 0.02
C PHE A 358 25.09 -27.55 -0.40
N ASN A 359 26.01 -27.20 0.52
CA ASN A 359 27.46 -27.19 0.28
C ASN A 359 28.14 -28.52 0.63
N GLY A 360 27.38 -29.50 1.09
CA GLY A 360 27.86 -30.86 1.42
C GLY A 360 27.53 -31.93 0.37
N LEU A 361 26.97 -31.50 -0.78
CA LEU A 361 26.79 -32.27 -2.01
C LEU A 361 27.77 -31.77 -3.08
#